data_795c5c01ad7cbc1fc2154a95c722f73c
#
_entry.id   795c5c01ad7cbc1fc2154a95c722f73c
#
_cell.length_a   1.000
_cell.length_b   1.000
_cell.length_c   1.000
_cell.angle_alpha   90.00
_cell.angle_beta   90.00
_cell.angle_gamma   90.00
#
_symmetry.space_group_name_H-M   'P 1'
#
loop_
_entity.id
_entity.type
_entity.pdbx_description
1 polymer ?
#
loop_
_entity_poly.entity_id
_entity_poly.type
_entity_poly.pdbx_seq_one_letter_code
_entity_poly.pdbx_strand_id
1 'polypeptide(L)'
;MSEVVSRRELLAAVAAAGVGNATFHRAVSAAAAAQPVESVTPEMVKGAEWVAGITLTDAERKTAAGALTRTLQNIAALNKLELGNAVGPALHFNPTPGETPSGGRGKVTPTPVKDVKKLADDDLAFAPLSMLAELLRTKQVTSVELTKLYLARLKKYDPALLCVVSLTEELAMKQAEAADKDIAAARYRGPMHGVPWAAKDLIGYPGYKTTWGAGHFKDQEIKEKATVAARLDDAGAVLACKTTLGSLAWGDIWFGGTTRNPWNIKQGSSGSSAGTASAVAAGLVGFGLGSETHGSIVSPSTRCGVTGLRPTFGRVSRHGCMALSWSLDKIGPMCRSVEDCALVFGAIHGTDGKDATVQDRPFNWPADVKPKDLSVGFVDGTLPDADRKVLTDLGVKLVAIALPQATAGRIISMILDVESAAAFDDITRADVKEGIGMWGPTFRRGRFVSGVDYLKAQRARVLLMREMAKVMEKVDLYVNGNDLPITNLTGHPTVCLPNGFRGGTPSAITFTGRLFGESALLAVAKAYQDATGHHLKRPPQETWVAEKKDDKKE
;
A
#
# COMPACT_ATOMS: atom_id res chain seq x y z
N MET A 1 -32.35 -40.90 4.92
CA MET A 1 -31.29 -41.41 5.81
C MET A 1 -30.04 -41.50 4.94
N SER A 2 -29.13 -40.53 5.03
CA SER A 2 -27.82 -40.57 4.33
C SER A 2 -26.90 -41.43 5.20
N GLU A 3 -26.48 -42.58 4.68
CA GLU A 3 -25.44 -43.38 5.30
C GLU A 3 -24.17 -42.57 5.40
N VAL A 4 -23.72 -42.28 6.60
CA VAL A 4 -22.44 -41.65 6.87
C VAL A 4 -21.37 -42.71 6.67
N VAL A 5 -20.74 -42.71 5.49
CA VAL A 5 -19.60 -43.59 5.18
C VAL A 5 -18.52 -43.38 6.24
N SER A 6 -18.11 -44.42 6.93
CA SER A 6 -17.08 -44.31 7.95
C SER A 6 -15.72 -43.99 7.33
N ARG A 7 -14.87 -43.25 8.07
CA ARG A 7 -13.51 -42.88 7.68
C ARG A 7 -12.67 -44.08 7.20
N ARG A 8 -12.90 -45.25 7.79
CA ARG A 8 -12.20 -46.49 7.47
C ARG A 8 -12.63 -47.04 6.10
N GLU A 9 -13.92 -46.94 5.78
CA GLU A 9 -14.50 -47.36 4.49
C GLU A 9 -14.07 -46.44 3.37
N LEU A 10 -13.97 -45.10 3.60
CA LEU A 10 -13.44 -44.15 2.61
C LEU A 10 -11.96 -44.43 2.31
N LEU A 11 -11.14 -44.67 3.33
CA LEU A 11 -9.72 -44.99 3.17
C LEU A 11 -9.50 -46.34 2.47
N ALA A 12 -10.34 -47.34 2.76
CA ALA A 12 -10.31 -48.63 2.10
C ALA A 12 -10.75 -48.55 0.64
N ALA A 13 -11.75 -47.73 0.31
CA ALA A 13 -12.22 -47.51 -1.06
C ALA A 13 -11.15 -46.75 -1.92
N VAL A 14 -10.48 -45.77 -1.33
CA VAL A 14 -9.39 -45.03 -1.99
C VAL A 14 -8.15 -45.89 -2.22
N ALA A 15 -7.81 -46.78 -1.26
CA ALA A 15 -6.73 -47.75 -1.42
C ALA A 15 -7.06 -48.82 -2.48
N ALA A 16 -8.32 -49.26 -2.55
CA ALA A 16 -8.79 -50.23 -3.56
C ALA A 16 -8.87 -49.62 -4.99
N ALA A 17 -9.03 -48.29 -5.10
CA ALA A 17 -9.10 -47.60 -6.37
C ALA A 17 -7.70 -47.34 -7.03
N GLY A 18 -6.61 -47.82 -6.43
CA GLY A 18 -5.24 -47.70 -6.99
C GLY A 18 -4.73 -46.27 -7.12
N VAL A 19 -5.39 -45.29 -6.50
CA VAL A 19 -4.98 -43.86 -6.51
C VAL A 19 -3.94 -43.66 -5.40
N GLY A 20 -2.72 -44.08 -5.63
CA GLY A 20 -1.73 -44.13 -4.58
C GLY A 20 -0.32 -43.74 -5.01
N ASN A 21 -0.03 -42.45 -5.12
CA ASN A 21 1.35 -42.05 -4.82
C ASN A 21 1.45 -41.65 -3.34
N ALA A 22 2.65 -41.76 -2.77
CA ALA A 22 2.91 -41.47 -1.35
C ALA A 22 2.45 -40.04 -0.93
N THR A 23 2.35 -39.12 -1.88
CA THR A 23 1.90 -37.73 -1.68
C THR A 23 0.38 -37.67 -1.44
N PHE A 24 -0.41 -38.45 -2.19
CA PHE A 24 -1.87 -38.53 -1.99
C PHE A 24 -2.22 -39.17 -0.65
N HIS A 25 -1.56 -40.28 -0.29
CA HIS A 25 -1.77 -40.92 1.03
C HIS A 25 -1.38 -39.98 2.18
N ARG A 26 -0.32 -39.17 2.03
CA ARG A 26 0.08 -38.16 3.00
C ARG A 26 -0.95 -37.03 3.11
N ALA A 27 -1.45 -36.53 1.97
CA ALA A 27 -2.48 -35.49 1.93
C ALA A 27 -3.82 -35.96 2.53
N VAL A 28 -4.24 -37.21 2.24
CA VAL A 28 -5.46 -37.80 2.81
C VAL A 28 -5.29 -38.07 4.30
N SER A 29 -4.11 -38.53 4.75
CA SER A 29 -3.81 -38.70 6.17
C SER A 29 -3.80 -37.36 6.90
N ALA A 30 -3.29 -36.29 6.27
CA ALA A 30 -3.34 -34.94 6.83
C ALA A 30 -4.76 -34.35 6.85
N ALA A 31 -5.56 -34.57 5.79
CA ALA A 31 -6.97 -34.14 5.76
C ALA A 31 -7.85 -34.91 6.76
N ALA A 32 -7.54 -36.19 6.98
CA ALA A 32 -8.21 -37.00 8.01
C ALA A 32 -7.83 -36.58 9.44
N ALA A 33 -6.77 -35.80 9.62
CA ALA A 33 -6.33 -35.23 10.90
C ALA A 33 -7.04 -33.89 11.24
N ALA A 34 -8.05 -33.47 10.50
CA ALA A 34 -8.87 -32.29 10.80
C ALA A 34 -9.79 -32.42 12.02
N GLN A 35 -9.77 -33.56 12.72
CA GLN A 35 -10.27 -33.66 14.10
C GLN A 35 -9.14 -33.28 15.08
N PRO A 36 -9.44 -32.74 16.27
CA PRO A 36 -8.43 -32.40 17.25
C PRO A 36 -7.52 -33.62 17.47
N VAL A 37 -6.26 -33.51 17.07
CA VAL A 37 -5.28 -34.58 17.27
C VAL A 37 -5.05 -34.68 18.76
N GLU A 38 -5.61 -35.73 19.40
CA GLU A 38 -5.38 -35.94 20.83
C GLU A 38 -3.91 -36.19 21.15
N SER A 39 -3.16 -36.77 20.19
CA SER A 39 -1.72 -36.98 20.32
C SER A 39 -1.02 -37.05 18.96
N VAL A 40 0.21 -36.58 18.89
CA VAL A 40 1.12 -36.73 17.73
C VAL A 40 1.83 -38.09 17.87
N THR A 41 1.93 -38.83 16.75
CA THR A 41 2.67 -40.09 16.71
C THR A 41 4.06 -39.94 16.08
N PRO A 42 5.00 -40.87 16.36
CA PRO A 42 6.32 -40.86 15.69
C PRO A 42 6.23 -40.93 14.15
N GLU A 43 5.23 -41.62 13.61
CA GLU A 43 4.98 -41.76 12.17
C GLU A 43 4.53 -40.41 11.57
N MET A 44 3.72 -39.62 12.27
CA MET A 44 3.37 -38.25 11.88
C MET A 44 4.61 -37.36 11.83
N VAL A 45 5.49 -37.47 12.84
CA VAL A 45 6.76 -36.74 12.87
C VAL A 45 7.62 -37.13 11.67
N LYS A 46 7.79 -38.42 11.39
CA LYS A 46 8.53 -38.92 10.22
C LYS A 46 7.96 -38.37 8.92
N GLY A 47 6.63 -38.30 8.80
CA GLY A 47 5.95 -37.73 7.65
C GLY A 47 6.16 -36.22 7.47
N ALA A 48 6.54 -35.49 8.53
CA ALA A 48 6.74 -34.03 8.53
C ALA A 48 8.23 -33.61 8.44
N GLU A 49 9.19 -34.51 8.59
CA GLU A 49 10.64 -34.21 8.57
C GLU A 49 11.09 -33.44 7.33
N TRP A 50 10.53 -33.78 6.15
CA TRP A 50 10.88 -33.11 4.90
C TRP A 50 10.46 -31.62 4.87
N VAL A 51 9.33 -31.27 5.54
CA VAL A 51 8.91 -29.86 5.68
C VAL A 51 9.80 -29.12 6.66
N ALA A 52 10.21 -29.80 7.74
CA ALA A 52 11.10 -29.25 8.75
C ALA A 52 12.56 -29.18 8.30
N GLY A 53 12.93 -29.85 7.20
CA GLY A 53 14.30 -29.94 6.68
C GLY A 53 15.27 -30.64 7.62
N ILE A 54 14.81 -31.64 8.39
CA ILE A 54 15.60 -32.42 9.35
C ILE A 54 15.38 -33.92 9.14
N THR A 55 16.29 -34.73 9.67
CA THR A 55 16.17 -36.18 9.75
C THR A 55 16.39 -36.61 11.18
N LEU A 56 15.50 -37.42 11.73
CA LEU A 56 15.51 -37.87 13.11
C LEU A 56 15.65 -39.40 13.18
N THR A 57 16.25 -39.90 14.27
CA THR A 57 16.20 -41.30 14.64
C THR A 57 14.83 -41.67 15.25
N ASP A 58 14.52 -42.96 15.37
CA ASP A 58 13.25 -43.41 15.95
C ASP A 58 13.10 -42.96 17.41
N ALA A 59 14.18 -42.91 18.18
CA ALA A 59 14.16 -42.41 19.55
C ALA A 59 13.85 -40.90 19.61
N GLU A 60 14.45 -40.11 18.70
CA GLU A 60 14.17 -38.67 18.59
C GLU A 60 12.75 -38.39 18.12
N ARG A 61 12.20 -39.20 17.16
CA ARG A 61 10.81 -39.10 16.72
C ARG A 61 9.85 -39.32 17.87
N LYS A 62 10.11 -40.35 18.73
CA LYS A 62 9.29 -40.64 19.90
C LYS A 62 9.30 -39.46 20.89
N THR A 63 10.45 -38.89 21.15
CA THR A 63 10.60 -37.73 22.04
C THR A 63 9.90 -36.51 21.47
N ALA A 64 10.10 -36.22 20.17
CA ALA A 64 9.49 -35.10 19.46
C ALA A 64 7.95 -35.20 19.41
N ALA A 65 7.40 -36.41 19.25
CA ALA A 65 5.97 -36.63 19.21
C ALA A 65 5.26 -36.16 20.50
N GLY A 66 5.82 -36.47 21.66
CA GLY A 66 5.27 -36.02 22.96
C GLY A 66 5.40 -34.48 23.13
N ALA A 67 6.50 -33.88 22.66
CA ALA A 67 6.66 -32.43 22.70
C ALA A 67 5.69 -31.71 21.74
N LEU A 68 5.54 -32.21 20.53
CA LEU A 68 4.63 -31.64 19.51
C LEU A 68 3.17 -31.75 19.93
N THR A 69 2.77 -32.81 20.62
CA THR A 69 1.41 -32.93 21.19
C THR A 69 1.11 -31.74 22.12
N ARG A 70 2.04 -31.40 23.03
CA ARG A 70 1.88 -30.24 23.91
C ARG A 70 1.90 -28.91 23.13
N THR A 71 2.75 -28.82 22.11
CA THR A 71 2.79 -27.63 21.24
C THR A 71 1.46 -27.41 20.52
N LEU A 72 0.84 -28.46 19.98
CA LEU A 72 -0.48 -28.35 19.32
C LEU A 72 -1.59 -27.95 20.31
N GLN A 73 -1.54 -28.43 21.56
CA GLN A 73 -2.47 -27.99 22.60
C GLN A 73 -2.31 -26.52 22.92
N ASN A 74 -1.06 -26.01 22.99
CA ASN A 74 -0.79 -24.59 23.20
C ASN A 74 -1.28 -23.75 22.00
N ILE A 75 -1.03 -24.21 20.77
CA ILE A 75 -1.54 -23.53 19.56
C ILE A 75 -3.07 -23.49 19.57
N ALA A 76 -3.73 -24.60 19.96
CA ALA A 76 -5.19 -24.64 20.07
C ALA A 76 -5.73 -23.64 21.11
N ALA A 77 -4.98 -23.41 22.21
CA ALA A 77 -5.33 -22.40 23.20
C ALA A 77 -5.15 -20.98 22.66
N LEU A 78 -4.04 -20.71 21.97
CA LEU A 78 -3.79 -19.42 21.32
C LEU A 78 -4.83 -19.10 20.23
N ASN A 79 -5.29 -20.11 19.49
CA ASN A 79 -6.31 -19.95 18.44
C ASN A 79 -7.71 -19.54 18.98
N LYS A 80 -7.91 -19.59 20.30
CA LYS A 80 -9.13 -19.07 20.96
C LYS A 80 -9.07 -17.58 21.26
N LEU A 81 -7.88 -16.96 21.14
CA LEU A 81 -7.74 -15.53 21.31
C LEU A 81 -8.31 -14.80 20.09
N GLU A 82 -9.06 -13.75 20.35
CA GLU A 82 -9.59 -12.87 19.30
C GLU A 82 -8.48 -11.89 18.86
N LEU A 83 -7.59 -12.35 18.00
CA LEU A 83 -6.49 -11.56 17.43
C LEU A 83 -6.94 -10.99 16.08
N GLY A 84 -7.81 -9.96 16.12
CA GLY A 84 -8.22 -9.26 14.90
C GLY A 84 -7.04 -8.60 14.18
N ASN A 85 -7.21 -8.29 12.91
CA ASN A 85 -6.18 -7.73 12.01
C ASN A 85 -5.45 -6.50 12.59
N ALA A 86 -6.10 -5.71 13.44
CA ALA A 86 -5.54 -4.54 14.09
C ALA A 86 -4.49 -4.86 15.18
N VAL A 87 -4.42 -6.11 15.66
CA VAL A 87 -3.46 -6.51 16.70
C VAL A 87 -2.15 -6.93 16.05
N GLY A 88 -1.17 -6.02 16.04
CA GLY A 88 0.16 -6.29 15.50
C GLY A 88 1.03 -7.13 16.44
N PRO A 89 2.07 -7.80 15.91
CA PRO A 89 3.04 -8.54 16.73
C PRO A 89 3.93 -7.60 17.55
N ALA A 90 4.47 -8.09 18.65
CA ALA A 90 5.46 -7.38 19.47
C ALA A 90 6.85 -7.26 18.80
N LEU A 91 7.06 -7.94 17.66
CA LEU A 91 8.28 -7.81 16.86
C LEU A 91 8.11 -6.69 15.84
N HIS A 92 8.88 -5.61 15.98
CA HIS A 92 8.80 -4.43 15.12
C HIS A 92 10.03 -4.30 14.23
N PHE A 93 9.80 -4.03 12.94
CA PHE A 93 10.85 -3.65 12.02
C PHE A 93 11.29 -2.21 12.29
N ASN A 94 12.61 -2.01 12.44
CA ASN A 94 13.22 -0.68 12.50
C ASN A 94 14.20 -0.55 11.32
N PRO A 95 14.01 0.40 10.39
CA PRO A 95 14.91 0.59 9.25
C PRO A 95 16.29 1.15 9.64
N THR A 96 16.38 1.83 10.81
CA THR A 96 17.62 2.40 11.35
C THR A 96 17.92 1.88 12.76
N PRO A 97 18.26 0.57 12.90
CA PRO A 97 18.55 0.01 14.21
C PRO A 97 19.80 0.68 14.82
N GLY A 98 19.68 1.09 16.09
CA GLY A 98 20.76 1.77 16.81
C GLY A 98 20.77 3.29 16.68
N GLU A 99 19.91 3.89 15.83
CA GLU A 99 19.74 5.34 15.80
C GLU A 99 18.66 5.79 16.79
N THR A 100 18.90 6.90 17.47
CA THR A 100 17.87 7.60 18.25
C THR A 100 17.14 8.59 17.35
N PRO A 101 15.80 8.54 17.28
CA PRO A 101 15.03 9.52 16.53
C PRO A 101 15.29 10.94 17.03
N SER A 102 15.46 11.89 16.12
CA SER A 102 15.78 13.29 16.46
C SER A 102 14.61 14.06 17.07
N GLY A 103 13.40 13.48 17.03
CA GLY A 103 12.18 14.11 17.52
C GLY A 103 11.67 15.25 16.61
N GLY A 104 10.45 15.70 16.91
CA GLY A 104 9.82 16.81 16.20
C GLY A 104 9.25 16.48 14.82
N ARG A 105 8.40 17.38 14.31
CA ARG A 105 7.72 17.20 13.03
C ARG A 105 8.35 17.99 11.86
N GLY A 106 9.12 19.03 12.16
CA GLY A 106 9.63 19.96 11.15
C GLY A 106 8.58 21.01 10.73
N LYS A 107 8.89 21.79 9.70
CA LYS A 107 8.06 22.86 9.17
C LYS A 107 7.74 22.62 7.70
N VAL A 108 6.46 22.69 7.35
CA VAL A 108 6.00 22.57 5.95
C VAL A 108 5.31 23.87 5.56
N THR A 109 5.82 24.50 4.51
CA THR A 109 5.28 25.75 3.97
C THR A 109 5.03 25.54 2.48
N PRO A 110 3.81 25.78 1.96
CA PRO A 110 3.56 25.68 0.54
C PRO A 110 4.34 26.76 -0.24
N THR A 111 4.79 26.38 -1.44
CA THR A 111 5.37 27.36 -2.38
C THR A 111 4.30 28.40 -2.75
N PRO A 112 4.62 29.72 -2.69
CA PRO A 112 3.66 30.75 -3.04
C PRO A 112 3.16 30.61 -4.48
N VAL A 113 1.84 30.61 -4.65
CA VAL A 113 1.18 30.56 -5.95
C VAL A 113 1.00 31.98 -6.47
N LYS A 114 1.38 32.22 -7.73
CA LYS A 114 1.20 33.52 -8.41
C LYS A 114 -0.11 33.51 -9.21
N ASP A 115 -0.62 34.70 -9.51
CA ASP A 115 -1.76 34.93 -10.41
C ASP A 115 -3.00 34.12 -10.06
N VAL A 116 -3.34 34.09 -8.77
CA VAL A 116 -4.52 33.37 -8.25
C VAL A 116 -5.80 34.02 -8.77
N LYS A 117 -6.49 33.34 -9.66
CA LYS A 117 -7.78 33.73 -10.20
C LYS A 117 -8.70 32.53 -10.34
N LYS A 118 -10.01 32.74 -10.29
CA LYS A 118 -11.00 31.68 -10.46
C LYS A 118 -10.75 30.93 -11.78
N LEU A 119 -10.69 29.60 -11.68
CA LEU A 119 -10.50 28.70 -12.82
C LEU A 119 -11.86 28.21 -13.33
N ALA A 120 -11.92 27.78 -14.59
CA ALA A 120 -13.04 27.01 -15.11
C ALA A 120 -13.09 25.62 -14.45
N ASP A 121 -14.25 24.99 -14.39
CA ASP A 121 -14.48 23.72 -13.66
C ASP A 121 -13.51 22.60 -14.08
N ASP A 122 -13.23 22.47 -15.37
CA ASP A 122 -12.28 21.46 -15.86
C ASP A 122 -10.83 21.77 -15.44
N ASP A 123 -10.44 23.02 -15.40
CA ASP A 123 -9.11 23.41 -14.91
C ASP A 123 -9.03 23.29 -13.40
N LEU A 124 -10.10 23.65 -12.69
CA LEU A 124 -10.21 23.51 -11.25
C LEU A 124 -10.10 22.05 -10.80
N ALA A 125 -10.73 21.13 -11.54
CA ALA A 125 -10.69 19.69 -11.26
C ALA A 125 -9.28 19.10 -11.34
N PHE A 126 -8.41 19.65 -12.17
CA PHE A 126 -7.02 19.22 -12.33
C PHE A 126 -5.99 20.17 -11.67
N ALA A 127 -6.44 21.21 -10.98
CA ALA A 127 -5.54 22.11 -10.30
C ALA A 127 -4.73 21.39 -9.20
N PRO A 128 -3.42 21.71 -9.02
CA PRO A 128 -2.64 21.16 -7.94
C PRO A 128 -3.18 21.62 -6.57
N LEU A 129 -2.91 20.84 -5.52
CA LEU A 129 -3.36 21.13 -4.16
C LEU A 129 -2.94 22.55 -3.70
N SER A 130 -1.74 22.98 -4.04
CA SER A 130 -1.25 24.33 -3.72
C SER A 130 -2.13 25.43 -4.32
N MET A 131 -2.60 25.26 -5.56
CA MET A 131 -3.51 26.21 -6.21
C MET A 131 -4.92 26.12 -5.57
N LEU A 132 -5.45 24.92 -5.35
CA LEU A 132 -6.75 24.74 -4.68
C LEU A 132 -6.76 25.40 -3.29
N ALA A 133 -5.69 25.21 -2.53
CA ALA A 133 -5.51 25.81 -1.20
C ALA A 133 -5.54 27.35 -1.26
N GLU A 134 -4.88 27.92 -2.25
CA GLU A 134 -4.81 29.38 -2.39
C GLU A 134 -6.15 29.97 -2.88
N LEU A 135 -6.84 29.29 -3.80
CA LEU A 135 -8.19 29.68 -4.24
C LEU A 135 -9.20 29.68 -3.07
N LEU A 136 -9.14 28.67 -2.19
CA LEU A 136 -9.97 28.58 -0.99
C LEU A 136 -9.59 29.68 0.02
N ARG A 137 -8.30 29.85 0.30
CA ARG A 137 -7.78 30.85 1.24
C ARG A 137 -8.16 32.27 0.82
N THR A 138 -8.11 32.57 -0.48
CA THR A 138 -8.45 33.90 -1.05
C THR A 138 -9.94 34.02 -1.38
N LYS A 139 -10.75 33.00 -1.06
CA LYS A 139 -12.20 32.98 -1.31
C LYS A 139 -12.61 33.15 -2.78
N GLN A 140 -11.73 32.75 -3.72
CA GLN A 140 -12.05 32.69 -5.15
C GLN A 140 -12.97 31.50 -5.47
N VAL A 141 -12.90 30.46 -4.64
CA VAL A 141 -13.75 29.26 -4.67
C VAL A 141 -14.09 28.92 -3.22
N THR A 142 -15.29 28.45 -2.95
CA THR A 142 -15.67 27.89 -1.65
C THR A 142 -15.40 26.39 -1.59
N SER A 143 -15.23 25.85 -0.39
CA SER A 143 -15.10 24.40 -0.18
C SER A 143 -16.35 23.66 -0.64
N VAL A 144 -17.53 24.24 -0.43
CA VAL A 144 -18.81 23.71 -0.90
C VAL A 144 -18.85 23.64 -2.44
N GLU A 145 -18.44 24.70 -3.16
CA GLU A 145 -18.37 24.68 -4.64
C GLU A 145 -17.41 23.60 -5.12
N LEU A 146 -16.21 23.55 -4.56
CA LEU A 146 -15.18 22.55 -4.91
C LEU A 146 -15.64 21.12 -4.61
N THR A 147 -16.29 20.90 -3.46
CA THR A 147 -16.81 19.57 -3.09
C THR A 147 -17.94 19.13 -4.04
N LYS A 148 -18.86 20.03 -4.38
CA LYS A 148 -19.92 19.73 -5.38
C LYS A 148 -19.33 19.38 -6.73
N LEU A 149 -18.31 20.09 -7.20
CA LEU A 149 -17.62 19.79 -8.45
C LEU A 149 -17.06 18.36 -8.45
N TYR A 150 -16.29 17.99 -7.41
CA TYR A 150 -15.68 16.66 -7.35
C TYR A 150 -16.73 15.54 -7.15
N LEU A 151 -17.77 15.75 -6.34
CA LEU A 151 -18.86 14.77 -6.20
C LEU A 151 -19.60 14.55 -7.52
N ALA A 152 -19.88 15.63 -8.29
CA ALA A 152 -20.50 15.52 -9.60
C ALA A 152 -19.59 14.75 -10.58
N ARG A 153 -18.28 15.00 -10.57
CA ARG A 153 -17.33 14.28 -11.42
C ARG A 153 -17.19 12.80 -10.99
N LEU A 154 -17.15 12.50 -9.70
CA LEU A 154 -17.16 11.13 -9.18
C LEU A 154 -18.40 10.37 -9.69
N LYS A 155 -19.59 10.93 -9.53
CA LYS A 155 -20.85 10.32 -10.00
C LYS A 155 -20.88 10.12 -11.53
N LYS A 156 -20.31 11.06 -12.29
CA LYS A 156 -20.29 11.02 -13.76
C LYS A 156 -19.34 9.97 -14.32
N TYR A 157 -18.13 9.85 -13.75
CA TYR A 157 -17.05 9.11 -14.36
C TYR A 157 -16.74 7.77 -13.70
N ASP A 158 -17.13 7.57 -12.42
CA ASP A 158 -16.91 6.30 -11.75
C ASP A 158 -17.58 5.08 -12.44
N PRO A 159 -18.75 5.18 -13.06
CA PRO A 159 -19.31 4.03 -13.78
C PRO A 159 -18.40 3.46 -14.88
N ALA A 160 -17.51 4.27 -15.46
CA ALA A 160 -16.53 3.82 -16.45
C ALA A 160 -15.19 3.43 -15.80
N LEU A 161 -14.80 4.08 -14.71
CA LEU A 161 -13.49 3.91 -14.07
C LEU A 161 -13.49 2.86 -12.98
N LEU A 162 -14.62 2.59 -12.34
CA LEU A 162 -14.78 1.65 -11.22
C LEU A 162 -13.74 1.89 -10.11
N CYS A 163 -13.54 3.16 -9.75
CA CYS A 163 -12.50 3.58 -8.80
C CYS A 163 -13.03 3.90 -7.39
N VAL A 164 -14.36 3.88 -7.18
CA VAL A 164 -15.02 4.23 -5.92
C VAL A 164 -15.71 3.01 -5.31
N VAL A 165 -15.48 2.79 -4.00
CA VAL A 165 -16.24 1.82 -3.19
C VAL A 165 -17.47 2.49 -2.58
N SER A 166 -17.27 3.68 -2.00
CA SER A 166 -18.33 4.43 -1.31
C SER A 166 -18.12 5.93 -1.50
N LEU A 167 -19.17 6.65 -1.85
CA LEU A 167 -19.24 8.11 -1.73
C LEU A 167 -19.57 8.48 -0.28
N THR A 168 -18.97 9.56 0.21
CA THR A 168 -19.20 10.07 1.56
C THR A 168 -19.88 11.44 1.50
N GLU A 169 -20.89 11.57 0.64
CA GLU A 169 -21.49 12.85 0.21
C GLU A 169 -21.98 13.72 1.36
N GLU A 170 -22.78 13.15 2.28
CA GLU A 170 -23.31 13.91 3.43
C GLU A 170 -22.17 14.42 4.34
N LEU A 171 -21.19 13.56 4.62
CA LEU A 171 -20.01 13.95 5.41
C LEU A 171 -19.21 15.02 4.68
N ALA A 172 -18.96 14.83 3.38
CA ALA A 172 -18.19 15.76 2.56
C ALA A 172 -18.83 17.15 2.55
N MET A 173 -20.14 17.22 2.35
CA MET A 173 -20.85 18.49 2.37
C MET A 173 -20.81 19.17 3.77
N LYS A 174 -21.00 18.40 4.84
CA LYS A 174 -20.88 18.90 6.22
C LYS A 174 -19.48 19.43 6.52
N GLN A 175 -18.43 18.70 6.10
CA GLN A 175 -17.04 19.13 6.29
C GLN A 175 -16.72 20.37 5.45
N ALA A 176 -17.23 20.46 4.21
CA ALA A 176 -17.05 21.61 3.34
C ALA A 176 -17.72 22.88 3.90
N GLU A 177 -18.94 22.78 4.40
CA GLU A 177 -19.64 23.89 5.06
C GLU A 177 -18.90 24.37 6.32
N ALA A 178 -18.35 23.44 7.11
CA ALA A 178 -17.54 23.77 8.27
C ALA A 178 -16.23 24.48 7.86
N ALA A 179 -15.59 24.02 6.80
CA ALA A 179 -14.37 24.63 6.25
C ALA A 179 -14.66 26.07 5.76
N ASP A 180 -15.75 26.29 5.03
CA ASP A 180 -16.13 27.63 4.56
C ASP A 180 -16.40 28.58 5.73
N LYS A 181 -17.09 28.14 6.80
CA LYS A 181 -17.30 28.93 8.03
C LYS A 181 -15.96 29.29 8.69
N ASP A 182 -15.03 28.36 8.79
CA ASP A 182 -13.72 28.60 9.39
C ASP A 182 -12.89 29.59 8.56
N ILE A 183 -12.84 29.41 7.23
CA ILE A 183 -12.12 30.29 6.30
C ILE A 183 -12.74 31.71 6.31
N ALA A 184 -14.08 31.81 6.33
CA ALA A 184 -14.78 33.09 6.44
C ALA A 184 -14.40 33.84 7.73
N ALA A 185 -14.24 33.11 8.84
CA ALA A 185 -13.83 33.64 10.14
C ALA A 185 -12.29 33.76 10.30
N ALA A 186 -11.52 33.72 9.23
CA ALA A 186 -10.06 33.79 9.21
C ALA A 186 -9.33 32.66 9.99
N ARG A 187 -9.99 31.54 10.24
CA ARG A 187 -9.42 30.33 10.87
C ARG A 187 -8.95 29.33 9.83
N TYR A 188 -8.01 29.73 8.98
CA TYR A 188 -7.44 28.84 7.97
C TYR A 188 -6.43 27.89 8.59
N ARG A 189 -6.62 26.56 8.37
CA ARG A 189 -5.82 25.48 8.99
C ARG A 189 -4.62 25.04 8.15
N GLY A 190 -4.50 25.50 6.93
CA GLY A 190 -3.40 25.12 6.02
C GLY A 190 -3.86 24.55 4.67
N PRO A 191 -2.94 24.01 3.86
CA PRO A 191 -3.19 23.73 2.44
C PRO A 191 -4.23 22.66 2.15
N MET A 192 -4.57 21.78 3.11
CA MET A 192 -5.64 20.80 2.93
C MET A 192 -7.02 21.31 3.32
N HIS A 193 -7.11 22.50 3.97
CA HIS A 193 -8.36 23.01 4.52
C HIS A 193 -9.41 23.26 3.43
N GLY A 194 -10.50 22.52 3.49
CA GLY A 194 -11.60 22.58 2.53
C GLY A 194 -11.36 21.81 1.21
N VAL A 195 -10.25 21.09 1.08
CA VAL A 195 -9.94 20.36 -0.16
C VAL A 195 -10.47 18.92 -0.08
N PRO A 196 -11.27 18.46 -1.08
CA PRO A 196 -11.76 17.09 -1.14
C PRO A 196 -10.67 16.07 -1.45
N TRP A 197 -10.63 14.98 -0.66
CA TRP A 197 -9.66 13.89 -0.79
C TRP A 197 -10.31 12.51 -0.81
N ALA A 198 -9.52 11.50 -1.21
CA ALA A 198 -9.94 10.11 -1.29
C ALA A 198 -9.12 9.20 -0.37
N ALA A 199 -9.79 8.33 0.37
CA ALA A 199 -9.18 7.31 1.21
C ALA A 199 -9.20 5.95 0.51
N LYS A 200 -8.05 5.30 0.32
CA LYS A 200 -8.01 3.88 -0.07
C LYS A 200 -8.84 3.07 0.93
N ASP A 201 -9.69 2.17 0.46
CA ASP A 201 -10.71 1.49 1.27
C ASP A 201 -10.17 0.41 2.23
N LEU A 202 -8.94 0.56 2.66
CA LEU A 202 -8.35 -0.11 3.82
C LEU A 202 -8.15 0.85 5.00
N ILE A 203 -8.36 2.15 4.78
CA ILE A 203 -8.27 3.20 5.79
C ILE A 203 -9.62 3.29 6.51
N GLY A 204 -9.65 2.97 7.80
CA GLY A 204 -10.85 3.00 8.63
C GLY A 204 -11.40 4.42 8.82
N TYR A 205 -12.70 4.58 8.59
CA TYR A 205 -13.44 5.82 8.89
C TYR A 205 -14.83 5.43 9.41
N PRO A 206 -15.17 5.68 10.69
CA PRO A 206 -16.44 5.29 11.29
C PRO A 206 -17.65 5.80 10.54
N GLY A 207 -18.71 4.99 10.47
CA GLY A 207 -19.95 5.30 9.75
C GLY A 207 -19.90 4.97 8.26
N TYR A 208 -18.77 4.46 7.77
CA TYR A 208 -18.61 4.00 6.39
C TYR A 208 -17.98 2.62 6.35
N LYS A 209 -18.46 1.79 5.41
CA LYS A 209 -17.88 0.47 5.16
C LYS A 209 -16.40 0.59 4.82
N THR A 210 -15.62 -0.35 5.30
CA THR A 210 -14.18 -0.49 5.00
C THR A 210 -13.95 -1.91 4.57
N THR A 211 -14.10 -2.16 3.25
CA THR A 211 -14.31 -3.49 2.67
C THR A 211 -13.01 -4.22 2.32
N TRP A 212 -11.86 -3.53 2.38
CA TRP A 212 -10.57 -4.05 1.94
C TRP A 212 -10.58 -4.55 0.49
N GLY A 213 -11.52 -4.09 -0.34
CA GLY A 213 -11.73 -4.53 -1.72
C GLY A 213 -12.18 -5.98 -1.88
N ALA A 214 -12.45 -6.66 -0.77
CA ALA A 214 -12.71 -8.10 -0.71
C ALA A 214 -14.20 -8.39 -0.50
N GLY A 215 -14.77 -9.26 -1.33
CA GLY A 215 -16.19 -9.62 -1.23
C GLY A 215 -16.58 -10.22 0.11
N HIS A 216 -15.66 -10.94 0.76
CA HIS A 216 -15.85 -11.47 2.12
C HIS A 216 -16.10 -10.37 3.16
N PHE A 217 -15.46 -9.20 2.99
CA PHE A 217 -15.55 -8.05 3.89
C PHE A 217 -16.41 -6.91 3.37
N LYS A 218 -17.21 -7.10 2.30
CA LYS A 218 -17.99 -6.05 1.62
C LYS A 218 -18.96 -5.27 2.52
N ASP A 219 -19.36 -5.85 3.64
CA ASP A 219 -20.30 -5.26 4.60
C ASP A 219 -19.62 -4.85 5.92
N GLN A 220 -18.29 -4.95 6.00
CA GLN A 220 -17.52 -4.63 7.19
C GLN A 220 -17.53 -3.13 7.49
N GLU A 221 -17.78 -2.79 8.75
CA GLU A 221 -17.57 -1.47 9.31
C GLU A 221 -16.47 -1.51 10.36
N ILE A 222 -15.51 -0.58 10.28
CA ILE A 222 -14.45 -0.44 11.27
C ILE A 222 -14.80 0.76 12.15
N LYS A 223 -14.94 0.52 13.46
CA LYS A 223 -15.29 1.55 14.44
C LYS A 223 -14.13 2.51 14.75
N GLU A 224 -12.91 2.07 14.49
CA GLU A 224 -11.70 2.86 14.70
C GLU A 224 -11.46 3.81 13.54
N LYS A 225 -11.25 5.12 13.83
CA LYS A 225 -10.82 6.09 12.84
C LYS A 225 -9.31 5.97 12.69
N ALA A 226 -8.83 5.75 11.47
CA ALA A 226 -7.42 5.70 11.17
C ALA A 226 -6.74 7.03 11.51
N THR A 227 -5.53 6.96 12.08
CA THR A 227 -4.76 8.16 12.47
C THR A 227 -4.57 9.14 11.31
N VAL A 228 -4.30 8.63 10.10
CA VAL A 228 -4.14 9.48 8.91
C VAL A 228 -5.44 10.20 8.54
N ALA A 229 -6.60 9.57 8.72
CA ALA A 229 -7.89 10.20 8.50
C ALA A 229 -8.19 11.26 9.56
N ALA A 230 -7.90 10.97 10.84
CA ALA A 230 -8.05 11.94 11.92
C ALA A 230 -7.18 13.20 11.69
N ARG A 231 -5.92 13.02 11.27
CA ARG A 231 -5.02 14.14 10.96
C ARG A 231 -5.50 14.98 9.78
N LEU A 232 -6.10 14.36 8.77
CA LEU A 232 -6.69 15.10 7.65
C LEU A 232 -7.97 15.84 8.07
N ASP A 233 -8.80 15.25 8.94
CA ASP A 233 -9.93 15.96 9.56
C ASP A 233 -9.44 17.19 10.36
N ASP A 234 -8.36 17.03 11.16
CA ASP A 234 -7.76 18.13 11.93
C ASP A 234 -7.20 19.23 11.01
N ALA A 235 -6.65 18.83 9.86
CA ALA A 235 -6.23 19.77 8.82
C ALA A 235 -7.39 20.42 8.05
N GLY A 236 -8.63 20.01 8.31
CA GLY A 236 -9.83 20.51 7.67
C GLY A 236 -10.08 19.99 6.26
N ALA A 237 -9.45 18.88 5.86
CA ALA A 237 -9.70 18.24 4.57
C ALA A 237 -11.09 17.59 4.52
N VAL A 238 -11.65 17.48 3.32
CA VAL A 238 -13.01 16.98 3.08
C VAL A 238 -12.94 15.55 2.52
N LEU A 239 -13.40 14.54 3.26
CA LEU A 239 -13.45 13.17 2.75
C LEU A 239 -14.57 13.03 1.72
N ALA A 240 -14.24 12.90 0.44
CA ALA A 240 -15.21 12.81 -0.66
C ALA A 240 -15.63 11.37 -0.97
N CYS A 241 -14.72 10.42 -0.85
CA CYS A 241 -15.00 9.01 -1.14
C CYS A 241 -13.96 8.06 -0.52
N LYS A 242 -14.35 6.78 -0.47
CA LYS A 242 -13.43 5.66 -0.27
C LYS A 242 -13.18 5.00 -1.62
N THR A 243 -11.92 4.88 -2.01
CA THR A 243 -11.50 4.40 -3.32
C THR A 243 -11.14 2.91 -3.29
N THR A 244 -11.32 2.27 -4.43
CA THR A 244 -11.08 0.84 -4.59
C THR A 244 -9.63 0.44 -4.35
N LEU A 245 -9.46 -0.81 -3.95
CA LEU A 245 -8.19 -1.52 -3.95
C LEU A 245 -8.45 -2.95 -4.41
N GLY A 246 -7.48 -3.58 -5.03
CA GLY A 246 -7.60 -5.01 -5.32
C GLY A 246 -7.77 -5.81 -4.03
N SER A 247 -8.53 -6.88 -4.09
CA SER A 247 -8.94 -7.68 -2.93
C SER A 247 -7.79 -7.93 -1.95
N LEU A 248 -7.96 -7.54 -0.69
CA LEU A 248 -6.95 -7.60 0.38
C LEU A 248 -5.59 -7.02 -0.06
N ALA A 249 -5.62 -5.90 -0.77
CA ALA A 249 -4.45 -5.18 -1.28
C ALA A 249 -3.61 -5.94 -2.34
N TRP A 250 -4.25 -6.71 -3.23
CA TRP A 250 -3.61 -7.36 -4.38
C TRP A 250 -4.19 -6.88 -5.71
N GLY A 251 -3.38 -6.18 -6.54
CA GLY A 251 -3.77 -5.74 -7.88
C GLY A 251 -4.91 -4.73 -7.89
N ASP A 252 -5.71 -4.74 -8.95
CA ASP A 252 -6.78 -3.77 -9.22
C ASP A 252 -8.18 -4.41 -9.37
N ILE A 253 -8.29 -5.72 -9.12
CA ILE A 253 -9.56 -6.46 -9.15
C ILE A 253 -10.15 -6.51 -7.74
N TRP A 254 -11.34 -5.96 -7.58
CA TRP A 254 -12.11 -5.94 -6.35
C TRP A 254 -13.50 -6.54 -6.56
N PHE A 255 -14.33 -6.67 -5.54
CA PHE A 255 -15.64 -7.33 -5.68
C PHE A 255 -16.62 -6.60 -6.63
N GLY A 256 -16.39 -5.31 -6.94
CA GLY A 256 -17.18 -4.54 -7.91
C GLY A 256 -16.61 -4.57 -9.35
N GLY A 257 -15.48 -5.26 -9.58
CA GLY A 257 -14.87 -5.36 -10.91
C GLY A 257 -13.39 -4.98 -10.96
N THR A 258 -12.91 -4.50 -12.10
CA THR A 258 -11.54 -4.04 -12.30
C THR A 258 -11.50 -2.52 -12.36
N THR A 259 -10.74 -1.88 -11.49
CA THR A 259 -10.49 -0.44 -11.55
C THR A 259 -9.72 -0.09 -12.81
N ARG A 260 -10.17 0.90 -13.56
CA ARG A 260 -9.66 1.25 -14.89
C ARG A 260 -8.59 2.34 -14.85
N ASN A 261 -7.67 2.23 -15.81
CA ASN A 261 -6.69 3.28 -16.09
C ASN A 261 -7.37 4.43 -16.87
N PRO A 262 -7.40 5.68 -16.37
CA PRO A 262 -8.06 6.79 -17.06
C PRO A 262 -7.46 7.13 -18.42
N TRP A 263 -6.20 6.76 -18.69
CA TRP A 263 -5.55 6.94 -19.98
C TRP A 263 -5.97 5.91 -21.02
N ASN A 264 -6.45 4.76 -20.56
CA ASN A 264 -6.95 3.70 -21.41
C ASN A 264 -7.89 2.79 -20.58
N ILE A 265 -9.19 3.03 -20.64
CA ILE A 265 -10.20 2.30 -19.86
C ILE A 265 -10.31 0.80 -20.19
N LYS A 266 -9.68 0.35 -21.28
CA LYS A 266 -9.58 -1.09 -21.58
C LYS A 266 -8.53 -1.79 -20.71
N GLN A 267 -7.68 -1.03 -20.01
CA GLN A 267 -6.64 -1.53 -19.11
C GLN A 267 -7.03 -1.30 -17.64
N GLY A 268 -6.58 -2.20 -16.77
CA GLY A 268 -6.61 -1.98 -15.34
C GLY A 268 -5.64 -0.89 -14.90
N SER A 269 -5.93 -0.26 -13.77
CA SER A 269 -5.13 0.81 -13.18
C SER A 269 -3.82 0.33 -12.55
N SER A 270 -3.59 -0.99 -12.51
CA SER A 270 -2.63 -1.58 -11.56
C SER A 270 -3.04 -1.31 -10.11
N GLY A 271 -2.27 -1.80 -9.14
CA GLY A 271 -2.67 -1.67 -7.74
C GLY A 271 -1.53 -1.93 -6.74
N SER A 272 -1.91 -2.02 -5.49
CA SER A 272 -3.27 -2.14 -4.94
C SER A 272 -3.96 -0.80 -4.62
N SER A 273 -3.32 0.36 -4.64
CA SER A 273 -3.99 1.67 -4.50
C SER A 273 -4.66 2.09 -5.81
N ALA A 274 -5.45 1.16 -6.38
CA ALA A 274 -6.02 1.21 -7.71
C ALA A 274 -6.94 2.42 -7.91
N GLY A 275 -7.99 2.52 -7.11
CA GLY A 275 -8.96 3.59 -7.19
C GLY A 275 -8.39 4.95 -6.83
N THR A 276 -7.43 5.01 -5.88
CA THR A 276 -6.77 6.27 -5.53
C THR A 276 -6.00 6.84 -6.71
N ALA A 277 -5.19 6.01 -7.40
CA ALA A 277 -4.44 6.44 -8.59
C ALA A 277 -5.37 6.88 -9.72
N SER A 278 -6.41 6.08 -9.98
CA SER A 278 -7.40 6.36 -11.02
C SER A 278 -8.16 7.67 -10.74
N ALA A 279 -8.68 7.85 -9.53
CA ALA A 279 -9.45 9.04 -9.16
C ALA A 279 -8.60 10.32 -9.22
N VAL A 280 -7.36 10.29 -8.74
CA VAL A 280 -6.45 11.45 -8.79
C VAL A 280 -6.07 11.77 -10.24
N ALA A 281 -5.73 10.77 -11.06
CA ALA A 281 -5.41 10.96 -12.47
C ALA A 281 -6.57 11.53 -13.27
N ALA A 282 -7.80 11.12 -12.95
CA ALA A 282 -9.02 11.58 -13.61
C ALA A 282 -9.55 12.93 -13.10
N GLY A 283 -8.89 13.58 -12.15
CA GLY A 283 -9.35 14.85 -11.59
C GLY A 283 -10.69 14.70 -10.85
N LEU A 284 -10.89 13.62 -10.10
CA LEU A 284 -12.11 13.36 -9.34
C LEU A 284 -11.98 13.75 -7.86
N VAL A 285 -10.77 14.05 -7.42
CA VAL A 285 -10.44 14.53 -6.06
C VAL A 285 -9.19 15.40 -6.11
N GLY A 286 -8.98 16.21 -5.09
CA GLY A 286 -7.78 17.04 -4.95
C GLY A 286 -6.52 16.22 -4.74
N PHE A 287 -6.57 15.20 -3.87
CA PHE A 287 -5.51 14.25 -3.57
C PHE A 287 -6.08 12.95 -2.99
N GLY A 288 -5.23 11.95 -2.79
CA GLY A 288 -5.64 10.71 -2.13
C GLY A 288 -4.54 10.07 -1.31
N LEU A 289 -4.91 9.15 -0.42
CA LEU A 289 -3.98 8.30 0.30
C LEU A 289 -4.02 6.88 -0.23
N GLY A 290 -2.83 6.33 -0.47
CA GLY A 290 -2.60 4.94 -0.81
C GLY A 290 -1.79 4.21 0.26
N SER A 291 -1.56 2.94 0.05
CA SER A 291 -0.66 2.13 0.87
C SER A 291 0.21 1.22 0.01
N GLU A 292 1.38 0.88 0.52
CA GLU A 292 2.28 -0.05 -0.14
C GLU A 292 2.91 -1.05 0.82
N THR A 293 2.76 -2.32 0.46
CA THR A 293 3.53 -3.43 1.01
C THR A 293 4.70 -3.74 0.08
N HIS A 294 4.40 -3.91 -1.24
CA HIS A 294 5.36 -4.24 -2.29
C HIS A 294 4.91 -3.67 -3.64
N GLY A 295 5.08 -2.37 -3.85
CA GLY A 295 4.77 -1.68 -5.11
C GLY A 295 3.38 -1.03 -5.20
N SER A 296 2.56 -1.10 -4.17
CA SER A 296 1.14 -0.72 -4.23
C SER A 296 0.84 0.79 -4.21
N ILE A 297 1.84 1.66 -4.11
CA ILE A 297 1.79 3.09 -4.44
C ILE A 297 2.49 3.32 -5.77
N VAL A 298 3.70 2.80 -5.93
CA VAL A 298 4.55 3.03 -7.10
C VAL A 298 3.91 2.49 -8.38
N SER A 299 3.41 1.25 -8.38
CA SER A 299 2.87 0.62 -9.57
C SER A 299 1.61 1.30 -10.13
N PRO A 300 0.56 1.60 -9.33
CA PRO A 300 -0.60 2.33 -9.85
C PRO A 300 -0.27 3.79 -10.16
N SER A 301 0.66 4.45 -9.46
CA SER A 301 1.14 5.79 -9.82
C SER A 301 1.78 5.80 -11.21
N THR A 302 2.65 4.83 -11.50
CA THR A 302 3.24 4.64 -12.83
C THR A 302 2.16 4.44 -13.90
N ARG A 303 1.21 3.55 -13.65
CA ARG A 303 0.18 3.17 -14.63
C ARG A 303 -0.78 4.31 -14.94
N CYS A 304 -1.19 5.06 -13.92
CA CYS A 304 -2.17 6.13 -14.06
C CYS A 304 -1.54 7.51 -14.26
N GLY A 305 -0.20 7.64 -14.22
CA GLY A 305 0.48 8.90 -14.47
C GLY A 305 0.28 9.94 -13.36
N VAL A 306 0.24 9.51 -12.12
CA VAL A 306 0.18 10.39 -10.94
C VAL A 306 1.51 10.37 -10.18
N THR A 307 1.72 11.37 -9.33
CA THR A 307 2.84 11.39 -8.39
C THR A 307 2.47 10.63 -7.13
N GLY A 308 3.23 9.60 -6.78
CA GLY A 308 3.02 8.83 -5.55
C GLY A 308 4.26 8.84 -4.67
N LEU A 309 4.12 9.21 -3.40
CA LEU A 309 5.18 9.10 -2.41
C LEU A 309 4.93 7.89 -1.51
N ARG A 310 5.83 6.91 -1.55
CA ARG A 310 5.99 5.91 -0.52
C ARG A 310 7.04 6.42 0.47
N PRO A 311 6.66 6.87 1.67
CA PRO A 311 7.62 7.39 2.64
C PRO A 311 8.48 6.26 3.24
N THR A 312 9.50 6.63 3.99
CA THR A 312 10.29 5.71 4.82
C THR A 312 9.35 4.89 5.71
N PHE A 313 9.64 3.59 5.89
CA PHE A 313 8.89 2.77 6.84
C PHE A 313 8.97 3.38 8.25
N GLY A 314 7.83 3.45 8.93
CA GLY A 314 7.75 4.07 10.24
C GLY A 314 7.70 5.60 10.23
N ARG A 315 7.31 6.23 9.11
CA ARG A 315 7.06 7.68 9.05
C ARG A 315 5.61 8.06 9.30
N VAL A 316 4.69 7.20 8.88
CA VAL A 316 3.24 7.44 8.95
C VAL A 316 2.59 6.30 9.71
N SER A 317 1.76 6.63 10.69
CA SER A 317 1.00 5.65 11.46
C SER A 317 0.02 4.89 10.58
N ARG A 318 -0.02 3.57 10.76
CA ARG A 318 -0.96 2.65 10.11
C ARG A 318 -2.12 2.27 11.03
N HIS A 319 -2.18 2.86 12.23
CA HIS A 319 -3.26 2.60 13.16
C HIS A 319 -4.63 2.89 12.53
N GLY A 320 -5.57 1.95 12.68
CA GLY A 320 -6.89 2.01 12.06
C GLY A 320 -6.94 1.66 10.58
N CYS A 321 -5.84 1.12 10.01
CA CYS A 321 -5.78 0.61 8.65
C CYS A 321 -5.62 -0.92 8.65
N MET A 322 -6.08 -1.58 7.57
CA MET A 322 -5.82 -3.01 7.37
C MET A 322 -4.33 -3.30 7.33
N ALA A 323 -3.87 -4.24 8.11
CA ALA A 323 -2.55 -4.80 7.99
C ALA A 323 -2.54 -5.96 6.98
N LEU A 324 -1.59 -5.94 6.05
CA LEU A 324 -1.24 -7.06 5.21
C LEU A 324 0.09 -7.67 5.66
N SER A 325 1.06 -6.80 5.95
CA SER A 325 2.37 -7.19 6.48
C SER A 325 2.88 -6.09 7.42
N TRP A 326 2.93 -6.38 8.71
CA TRP A 326 3.30 -5.39 9.73
C TRP A 326 4.71 -4.81 9.55
N SER A 327 5.63 -5.58 8.94
CA SER A 327 7.01 -5.13 8.73
C SER A 327 7.25 -4.50 7.35
N LEU A 328 6.27 -4.50 6.45
CA LEU A 328 6.39 -3.97 5.09
C LEU A 328 5.41 -2.83 4.77
N ASP A 329 4.24 -2.74 5.41
CA ASP A 329 3.19 -1.79 5.06
C ASP A 329 3.57 -0.33 5.36
N LYS A 330 3.29 0.55 4.41
CA LYS A 330 3.46 2.02 4.50
C LYS A 330 2.24 2.71 3.90
N ILE A 331 1.88 3.88 4.45
CA ILE A 331 0.84 4.75 3.90
C ILE A 331 1.52 5.99 3.32
N GLY A 332 1.05 6.45 2.16
CA GLY A 332 1.59 7.63 1.54
C GLY A 332 0.61 8.34 0.61
N PRO A 333 0.89 9.62 0.28
CA PRO A 333 0.08 10.42 -0.60
C PRO A 333 0.25 10.02 -2.06
N MET A 334 -0.85 10.14 -2.81
CA MET A 334 -0.92 10.05 -4.25
C MET A 334 -1.61 11.32 -4.75
N CYS A 335 -0.90 12.10 -5.54
CA CYS A 335 -1.27 13.46 -5.91
C CYS A 335 -0.95 13.73 -7.38
N ARG A 336 -1.29 14.93 -7.88
CA ARG A 336 -0.90 15.36 -9.23
C ARG A 336 0.51 15.91 -9.30
N SER A 337 1.05 16.44 -8.19
CA SER A 337 2.40 17.01 -8.17
C SER A 337 3.23 16.52 -6.98
N VAL A 338 4.55 16.71 -7.08
CA VAL A 338 5.51 16.43 -5.99
C VAL A 338 5.27 17.38 -4.81
N GLU A 339 4.98 18.66 -5.10
CA GLU A 339 4.61 19.65 -4.07
C GLU A 339 3.40 19.18 -3.27
N ASP A 340 2.35 18.72 -3.94
CA ASP A 340 1.15 18.22 -3.28
C ASP A 340 1.46 17.03 -2.38
N CYS A 341 2.32 16.09 -2.83
CA CYS A 341 2.76 14.97 -2.00
C CYS A 341 3.51 15.45 -0.74
N ALA A 342 4.35 16.48 -0.86
CA ALA A 342 5.06 17.06 0.28
C ALA A 342 4.09 17.68 1.30
N LEU A 343 3.11 18.44 0.82
CA LEU A 343 2.11 19.08 1.68
C LEU A 343 1.25 18.06 2.44
N VAL A 344 0.75 17.03 1.73
CA VAL A 344 -0.06 15.97 2.34
C VAL A 344 0.78 15.13 3.32
N PHE A 345 2.01 14.76 2.94
CA PHE A 345 2.93 14.04 3.81
C PHE A 345 3.23 14.83 5.10
N GLY A 346 3.43 16.13 5.00
CA GLY A 346 3.61 17.02 6.14
C GLY A 346 2.47 16.98 7.15
N ALA A 347 1.23 16.77 6.69
CA ALA A 347 0.07 16.64 7.56
C ALA A 347 0.00 15.28 8.27
N ILE A 348 0.33 14.17 7.56
CA ILE A 348 0.04 12.81 8.02
C ILE A 348 1.19 12.11 8.75
N HIS A 349 2.46 12.57 8.64
CA HIS A 349 3.62 11.91 9.25
C HIS A 349 3.73 12.13 10.77
N GLY A 350 4.57 11.34 11.44
CA GLY A 350 4.90 11.44 12.87
C GLY A 350 4.07 10.50 13.75
N THR A 351 4.52 10.34 15.00
CA THR A 351 3.95 9.40 15.98
C THR A 351 2.53 9.81 16.42
N ASP A 352 1.74 8.81 16.75
CA ASP A 352 0.43 8.94 17.39
C ASP A 352 0.35 8.19 18.73
N GLY A 353 1.46 7.54 19.13
CA GLY A 353 1.51 6.67 20.30
C GLY A 353 0.77 5.33 20.13
N LYS A 354 0.21 5.03 18.95
CA LYS A 354 -0.59 3.84 18.68
C LYS A 354 0.12 2.85 17.74
N ASP A 355 0.84 3.33 16.73
CA ASP A 355 1.73 2.50 15.90
C ASP A 355 3.16 2.58 16.43
N ALA A 356 3.59 1.54 17.14
CA ALA A 356 4.90 1.47 17.80
C ALA A 356 6.10 1.51 16.83
N THR A 357 5.87 1.39 15.53
CA THR A 357 6.95 1.47 14.51
C THR A 357 7.27 2.89 14.09
N VAL A 358 6.40 3.85 14.42
CA VAL A 358 6.56 5.23 13.95
C VAL A 358 7.61 5.97 14.76
N GLN A 359 8.51 6.64 14.02
CA GLN A 359 9.59 7.46 14.57
C GLN A 359 9.34 8.93 14.26
N ASP A 360 9.45 9.79 15.27
CA ASP A 360 9.42 11.24 15.08
C ASP A 360 10.77 11.72 14.55
N ARG A 361 10.75 12.16 13.29
CA ARG A 361 11.88 12.81 12.63
C ARG A 361 11.36 14.02 11.83
N PRO A 362 12.07 15.16 11.85
CA PRO A 362 11.61 16.36 11.16
C PRO A 362 11.42 16.12 9.67
N PHE A 363 10.39 16.77 9.10
CA PHE A 363 10.21 16.92 7.67
C PHE A 363 10.05 18.41 7.37
N ASN A 364 11.02 18.99 6.68
CA ASN A 364 11.00 20.39 6.29
C ASN A 364 10.68 20.51 4.80
N TRP A 365 9.74 21.41 4.47
CA TRP A 365 9.41 21.73 3.09
C TRP A 365 9.13 23.23 2.95
N PRO A 366 9.69 23.95 1.93
CA PRO A 366 10.68 23.43 0.97
C PRO A 366 11.92 22.89 1.66
N ALA A 367 12.65 21.99 0.98
CA ALA A 367 13.90 21.47 1.49
C ALA A 367 14.98 22.57 1.49
N ASP A 368 15.82 22.59 2.51
CA ASP A 368 16.97 23.50 2.58
C ASP A 368 18.19 22.92 1.83
N VAL A 369 17.93 22.37 0.65
CA VAL A 369 18.95 21.83 -0.26
C VAL A 369 18.59 22.13 -1.71
N LYS A 370 19.59 22.36 -2.56
CA LYS A 370 19.39 22.57 -3.99
C LYS A 370 19.78 21.30 -4.76
N PRO A 371 19.10 20.97 -5.88
CA PRO A 371 19.43 19.78 -6.68
C PRO A 371 20.91 19.67 -7.05
N LYS A 372 21.56 20.78 -7.40
CA LYS A 372 22.98 20.86 -7.78
C LYS A 372 23.95 20.46 -6.65
N ASP A 373 23.51 20.50 -5.41
CA ASP A 373 24.33 20.16 -4.24
C ASP A 373 24.25 18.67 -3.89
N LEU A 374 23.42 17.92 -4.63
CA LEU A 374 23.11 16.51 -4.36
C LEU A 374 23.75 15.56 -5.38
N SER A 375 24.19 14.42 -4.89
CA SER A 375 24.65 13.29 -5.70
C SER A 375 23.49 12.33 -5.98
N VAL A 376 23.20 12.07 -7.25
CA VAL A 376 22.11 11.20 -7.70
C VAL A 376 22.70 9.94 -8.34
N GLY A 377 22.47 8.80 -7.71
CA GLY A 377 22.87 7.51 -8.21
C GLY A 377 22.02 7.04 -9.41
N PHE A 378 22.61 6.25 -10.29
CA PHE A 378 21.87 5.52 -11.32
C PHE A 378 22.49 4.13 -11.55
N VAL A 379 21.65 3.16 -11.87
CA VAL A 379 22.09 1.82 -12.27
C VAL A 379 22.26 1.84 -13.79
N ASP A 380 23.37 1.32 -14.31
CA ASP A 380 23.62 1.28 -15.75
C ASP A 380 22.48 0.62 -16.51
N GLY A 381 22.09 1.23 -17.64
CA GLY A 381 20.98 0.76 -18.48
C GLY A 381 19.57 1.04 -17.97
N THR A 382 19.40 1.63 -16.76
CA THR A 382 18.07 1.93 -16.20
C THR A 382 17.61 3.37 -16.34
N LEU A 383 18.52 4.31 -16.64
CA LEU A 383 18.23 5.73 -16.80
C LEU A 383 18.23 6.11 -18.29
N PRO A 384 17.04 6.40 -18.88
CA PRO A 384 16.93 6.88 -20.26
C PRO A 384 17.72 8.16 -20.50
N ASP A 385 18.26 8.33 -21.72
CA ASP A 385 19.08 9.50 -22.07
C ASP A 385 18.33 10.84 -21.91
N ALA A 386 17.04 10.86 -22.22
CA ALA A 386 16.19 12.04 -22.02
C ALA A 386 16.15 12.46 -20.54
N ASP A 387 15.92 11.50 -19.64
CA ASP A 387 15.88 11.76 -18.20
C ASP A 387 17.27 12.14 -17.66
N ARG A 388 18.32 11.46 -18.16
CA ARG A 388 19.72 11.78 -17.85
C ARG A 388 20.04 13.23 -18.20
N LYS A 389 19.61 13.67 -19.39
CA LYS A 389 19.82 15.06 -19.84
C LYS A 389 19.14 16.05 -18.89
N VAL A 390 17.89 15.83 -18.54
CA VAL A 390 17.16 16.71 -17.60
C VAL A 390 17.90 16.81 -16.27
N LEU A 391 18.31 15.69 -15.68
CA LEU A 391 19.03 15.67 -14.41
C LEU A 391 20.39 16.40 -14.52
N THR A 392 21.09 16.24 -15.63
CA THR A 392 22.35 16.96 -15.88
C THR A 392 22.12 18.47 -16.00
N ASP A 393 21.08 18.90 -16.72
CA ASP A 393 20.72 20.30 -16.87
C ASP A 393 20.31 20.97 -15.55
N LEU A 394 19.75 20.18 -14.61
CA LEU A 394 19.47 20.61 -13.23
C LEU A 394 20.73 20.73 -12.36
N GLY A 395 21.88 20.32 -12.88
CA GLY A 395 23.18 20.41 -12.22
C GLY A 395 23.44 19.34 -11.18
N VAL A 396 22.61 18.28 -11.08
CA VAL A 396 22.87 17.18 -10.13
C VAL A 396 24.11 16.38 -10.53
N LYS A 397 24.86 15.91 -9.55
CA LYS A 397 26.01 15.02 -9.78
C LYS A 397 25.54 13.59 -9.98
N LEU A 398 25.61 13.08 -11.21
CA LEU A 398 25.25 11.68 -11.51
C LEU A 398 26.41 10.73 -11.15
N VAL A 399 26.10 9.65 -10.43
CA VAL A 399 27.06 8.64 -9.95
C VAL A 399 26.55 7.25 -10.31
N ALA A 400 27.34 6.45 -11.03
CA ALA A 400 27.01 5.07 -11.30
C ALA A 400 27.06 4.25 -10.00
N ILE A 401 26.01 3.45 -9.75
CA ILE A 401 25.87 2.58 -8.59
C ILE A 401 25.41 1.19 -9.00
N ALA A 402 25.65 0.21 -8.12
CA ALA A 402 25.06 -1.14 -8.23
C ALA A 402 24.18 -1.40 -7.00
N LEU A 403 23.00 -1.97 -7.21
CA LEU A 403 22.07 -2.33 -6.14
C LEU A 403 22.23 -3.80 -5.73
N PRO A 404 22.04 -4.16 -4.45
CA PRO A 404 22.17 -5.52 -3.93
C PRO A 404 20.94 -6.38 -4.25
N GLN A 405 20.81 -6.90 -5.48
CA GLN A 405 19.56 -7.51 -5.97
C GLN A 405 19.39 -9.01 -5.71
N ALA A 406 20.46 -9.77 -5.53
CA ALA A 406 20.47 -11.22 -5.73
C ALA A 406 19.46 -12.05 -4.90
N THR A 407 19.05 -11.58 -3.71
CA THR A 407 18.16 -12.34 -2.81
C THR A 407 16.90 -11.61 -2.37
N ALA A 408 16.77 -10.32 -2.68
CA ALA A 408 15.68 -9.48 -2.17
C ALA A 408 14.28 -10.03 -2.50
N GLY A 409 14.05 -10.51 -3.73
CA GLY A 409 12.77 -11.09 -4.13
C GLY A 409 12.38 -12.34 -3.34
N ARG A 410 13.35 -13.18 -2.95
CA ARG A 410 13.08 -14.38 -2.11
C ARG A 410 12.79 -14.01 -0.66
N ILE A 411 13.53 -13.04 -0.13
CA ILE A 411 13.33 -12.54 1.24
C ILE A 411 11.95 -11.93 1.40
N ILE A 412 11.56 -11.01 0.50
CA ILE A 412 10.27 -10.33 0.60
C ILE A 412 9.09 -11.29 0.43
N SER A 413 9.20 -12.26 -0.49
CA SER A 413 8.14 -13.27 -0.68
C SER A 413 7.92 -14.09 0.58
N MET A 414 8.99 -14.55 1.24
CA MET A 414 8.88 -15.34 2.47
C MET A 414 8.29 -14.53 3.63
N ILE A 415 8.73 -13.29 3.81
CA ILE A 415 8.21 -12.41 4.86
C ILE A 415 6.73 -12.11 4.61
N LEU A 416 6.36 -11.77 3.37
CA LEU A 416 4.99 -11.46 3.00
C LEU A 416 4.07 -12.68 3.15
N ASP A 417 4.51 -13.88 2.74
CA ASP A 417 3.74 -15.11 2.87
C ASP A 417 3.38 -15.38 4.34
N VAL A 418 4.35 -15.24 5.26
CA VAL A 418 4.13 -15.52 6.69
C VAL A 418 3.28 -14.43 7.35
N GLU A 419 3.63 -13.16 7.14
CA GLU A 419 2.93 -12.06 7.81
C GLU A 419 1.50 -11.91 7.30
N SER A 420 1.26 -12.09 5.99
CA SER A 420 -0.10 -12.07 5.45
C SER A 420 -0.93 -13.29 5.90
N ALA A 421 -0.32 -14.47 6.00
CA ALA A 421 -0.98 -15.65 6.55
C ALA A 421 -1.37 -15.47 8.02
N ALA A 422 -0.52 -14.78 8.81
CA ALA A 422 -0.83 -14.46 10.20
C ALA A 422 -1.91 -13.37 10.32
N ALA A 423 -1.88 -12.35 9.46
CA ALA A 423 -2.87 -11.27 9.44
C ALA A 423 -4.29 -11.73 9.10
N PHE A 424 -4.41 -12.83 8.36
CA PHE A 424 -5.68 -13.43 7.89
C PHE A 424 -5.82 -14.90 8.28
N ASP A 425 -5.26 -15.28 9.45
CA ASP A 425 -5.28 -16.67 9.92
C ASP A 425 -6.69 -17.17 10.27
N ASP A 426 -7.53 -16.33 10.81
CA ASP A 426 -8.91 -16.61 11.17
C ASP A 426 -9.74 -17.05 9.96
N ILE A 427 -9.72 -16.29 8.86
CA ILE A 427 -10.43 -16.66 7.62
C ILE A 427 -9.79 -17.87 6.93
N THR A 428 -8.48 -18.07 7.09
CA THR A 428 -7.79 -19.26 6.57
C THR A 428 -8.20 -20.52 7.32
N ARG A 429 -8.30 -20.44 8.66
CA ARG A 429 -8.79 -21.56 9.50
C ARG A 429 -10.28 -21.84 9.31
N ALA A 430 -11.05 -20.80 9.01
CA ALA A 430 -12.48 -20.93 8.66
C ALA A 430 -12.70 -21.44 7.23
N ASP A 431 -11.63 -21.80 6.50
CA ASP A 431 -11.65 -22.29 5.10
C ASP A 431 -12.38 -21.35 4.13
N VAL A 432 -12.29 -20.03 4.34
CA VAL A 432 -12.85 -19.04 3.42
C VAL A 432 -12.13 -19.13 2.08
N LYS A 433 -12.88 -19.38 1.00
CA LYS A 433 -12.35 -19.57 -0.36
C LYS A 433 -12.75 -18.45 -1.30
N GLU A 434 -13.92 -17.87 -1.06
CA GLU A 434 -14.53 -16.89 -1.94
C GLU A 434 -14.39 -15.46 -1.41
N GLY A 435 -14.35 -14.48 -2.30
CA GLY A 435 -14.31 -13.07 -1.92
C GLY A 435 -12.99 -12.57 -1.34
N ILE A 436 -11.91 -13.38 -1.39
CA ILE A 436 -10.57 -13.03 -0.90
C ILE A 436 -9.53 -12.88 -2.03
N GLY A 437 -9.99 -12.90 -3.29
CA GLY A 437 -9.12 -12.75 -4.47
C GLY A 437 -8.07 -13.86 -4.59
N MET A 438 -6.85 -13.49 -4.92
CA MET A 438 -5.74 -14.44 -5.17
C MET A 438 -5.00 -14.89 -3.90
N TRP A 439 -5.42 -14.45 -2.71
CA TRP A 439 -4.67 -14.67 -1.48
C TRP A 439 -4.77 -16.08 -0.89
N GLY A 440 -5.85 -16.80 -1.15
CA GLY A 440 -6.07 -18.12 -0.54
C GLY A 440 -4.87 -19.08 -0.61
N PRO A 441 -4.23 -19.29 -1.79
CA PRO A 441 -3.01 -20.10 -1.88
C PRO A 441 -1.83 -19.54 -1.06
N THR A 442 -1.65 -18.21 -1.02
CA THR A 442 -0.57 -17.54 -0.28
C THR A 442 -0.73 -17.72 1.23
N PHE A 443 -1.93 -17.48 1.76
CA PHE A 443 -2.23 -17.66 3.19
C PHE A 443 -2.00 -19.12 3.63
N ARG A 444 -2.44 -20.09 2.82
CA ARG A 444 -2.18 -21.51 3.11
C ARG A 444 -0.69 -21.85 3.05
N ARG A 445 0.04 -21.34 2.05
CA ARG A 445 1.48 -21.57 1.90
C ARG A 445 2.28 -20.98 3.07
N GLY A 446 1.93 -19.78 3.52
CA GLY A 446 2.59 -19.10 4.64
C GLY A 446 2.56 -19.91 5.94
N ARG A 447 1.53 -20.74 6.15
CA ARG A 447 1.44 -21.63 7.32
C ARG A 447 2.44 -22.80 7.31
N PHE A 448 3.05 -23.10 6.16
CA PHE A 448 4.09 -24.13 6.03
C PHE A 448 5.51 -23.58 6.15
N VAL A 449 5.68 -22.26 6.23
CA VAL A 449 6.99 -21.67 6.51
C VAL A 449 7.27 -21.78 8.00
N SER A 450 8.39 -22.39 8.36
CA SER A 450 8.77 -22.53 9.77
C SER A 450 9.15 -21.17 10.39
N GLY A 451 8.93 -21.03 11.70
CA GLY A 451 9.42 -19.85 12.43
C GLY A 451 10.94 -19.65 12.31
N VAL A 452 11.68 -20.75 12.16
CA VAL A 452 13.14 -20.71 11.92
C VAL A 452 13.46 -20.08 10.58
N ASP A 453 12.74 -20.45 9.52
CA ASP A 453 13.00 -19.92 8.17
C ASP A 453 12.51 -18.48 8.03
N TYR A 454 11.41 -18.10 8.68
CA TYR A 454 11.00 -16.71 8.80
C TYR A 454 12.08 -15.84 9.48
N LEU A 455 12.64 -16.32 10.59
CA LEU A 455 13.74 -15.61 11.27
C LEU A 455 15.01 -15.56 10.41
N LYS A 456 15.31 -16.61 9.62
CA LYS A 456 16.40 -16.56 8.64
C LYS A 456 16.16 -15.49 7.58
N ALA A 457 14.93 -15.35 7.07
CA ALA A 457 14.58 -14.29 6.12
C ALA A 457 14.77 -12.89 6.75
N GLN A 458 14.35 -12.68 8.01
CA GLN A 458 14.56 -11.43 8.71
C GLN A 458 16.06 -11.15 8.96
N ARG A 459 16.88 -12.16 9.25
CA ARG A 459 18.35 -12.03 9.36
C ARG A 459 18.97 -11.68 8.00
N ALA A 460 18.54 -12.30 6.91
CA ALA A 460 18.98 -11.97 5.56
C ALA A 460 18.58 -10.53 5.17
N ARG A 461 17.42 -10.06 5.61
CA ARG A 461 17.00 -8.65 5.48
C ARG A 461 18.00 -7.69 6.12
N VAL A 462 18.56 -8.01 7.30
CA VAL A 462 19.58 -7.17 7.95
C VAL A 462 20.86 -7.09 7.11
N LEU A 463 21.28 -8.17 6.46
CA LEU A 463 22.43 -8.14 5.54
C LEU A 463 22.13 -7.22 4.35
N LEU A 464 20.93 -7.32 3.74
CA LEU A 464 20.50 -6.44 2.66
C LEU A 464 20.48 -4.96 3.09
N MET A 465 20.00 -4.66 4.31
CA MET A 465 20.04 -3.29 4.87
C MET A 465 21.46 -2.74 4.96
N ARG A 466 22.42 -3.55 5.42
CA ARG A 466 23.83 -3.17 5.49
C ARG A 466 24.46 -2.92 4.13
N GLU A 467 24.12 -3.75 3.13
CA GLU A 467 24.60 -3.56 1.77
C GLU A 467 23.99 -2.29 1.14
N MET A 468 22.69 -2.05 1.36
CA MET A 468 22.02 -0.85 0.88
C MET A 468 22.56 0.43 1.56
N ALA A 469 22.90 0.38 2.85
CA ALA A 469 23.53 1.49 3.53
C ALA A 469 24.85 1.92 2.85
N LYS A 470 25.71 0.95 2.46
CA LYS A 470 26.95 1.22 1.72
C LYS A 470 26.70 1.88 0.35
N VAL A 471 25.59 1.54 -0.31
CA VAL A 471 25.19 2.22 -1.55
C VAL A 471 24.81 3.67 -1.27
N MET A 472 23.99 3.88 -0.24
CA MET A 472 23.50 5.21 0.13
C MET A 472 24.56 6.12 0.80
N GLU A 473 25.71 5.60 1.21
CA GLU A 473 26.88 6.42 1.60
C GLU A 473 27.46 7.21 0.42
N LYS A 474 27.34 6.66 -0.81
CA LYS A 474 27.91 7.26 -2.04
C LYS A 474 27.05 8.32 -2.67
N VAL A 475 25.74 8.33 -2.39
CA VAL A 475 24.74 9.16 -3.04
C VAL A 475 23.67 9.64 -2.05
N ASP A 476 23.02 10.75 -2.34
CA ASP A 476 21.92 11.27 -1.51
C ASP A 476 20.58 10.61 -1.86
N LEU A 477 20.43 10.26 -3.12
CA LEU A 477 19.29 9.50 -3.67
C LEU A 477 19.74 8.82 -4.96
N TYR A 478 18.91 7.94 -5.50
CA TYR A 478 19.15 7.37 -6.84
C TYR A 478 17.86 7.30 -7.65
N VAL A 479 18.00 7.10 -8.96
CA VAL A 479 16.88 7.02 -9.91
C VAL A 479 16.74 5.62 -10.48
N ASN A 480 15.50 5.18 -10.63
CA ASN A 480 15.10 3.88 -11.16
C ASN A 480 15.76 2.70 -10.40
N GLY A 481 16.04 1.58 -11.06
CA GLY A 481 16.78 0.47 -10.44
C GLY A 481 16.01 -0.84 -10.39
N ASN A 482 14.72 -0.87 -10.74
CA ASN A 482 13.86 -2.05 -10.63
C ASN A 482 13.95 -2.70 -9.22
N ASP A 483 13.82 -1.91 -8.20
CA ASP A 483 14.29 -2.11 -6.83
C ASP A 483 13.19 -2.31 -5.79
N LEU A 484 11.94 -2.50 -6.21
CA LEU A 484 10.79 -2.63 -5.29
C LEU A 484 11.02 -3.64 -4.16
N PRO A 485 11.57 -4.85 -4.40
CA PRO A 485 11.86 -5.79 -3.31
C PRO A 485 12.88 -5.23 -2.32
N ILE A 486 13.93 -4.55 -2.81
CA ILE A 486 15.01 -4.00 -1.98
C ILE A 486 14.46 -2.89 -1.09
N THR A 487 13.86 -1.88 -1.70
CA THR A 487 13.42 -0.66 -1.01
C THR A 487 12.26 -0.91 -0.03
N ASN A 488 11.38 -1.88 -0.33
CA ASN A 488 10.34 -2.30 0.60
C ASN A 488 10.91 -3.11 1.79
N LEU A 489 11.95 -3.93 1.57
CA LEU A 489 12.65 -4.64 2.66
C LEU A 489 13.48 -3.71 3.53
N THR A 490 14.16 -2.76 2.95
CA THR A 490 15.08 -1.85 3.68
C THR A 490 14.38 -0.61 4.23
N GLY A 491 13.15 -0.36 3.81
CA GLY A 491 12.32 0.74 4.30
C GLY A 491 12.59 2.10 3.65
N HIS A 492 13.37 2.19 2.57
CA HIS A 492 13.72 3.47 1.91
C HIS A 492 12.51 4.16 1.28
N PRO A 493 12.44 5.50 1.33
CA PRO A 493 11.40 6.27 0.68
C PRO A 493 11.58 6.28 -0.83
N THR A 494 10.48 6.25 -1.58
CA THR A 494 10.48 6.37 -3.04
C THR A 494 9.38 7.30 -3.49
N VAL A 495 9.68 8.23 -4.40
CA VAL A 495 8.69 9.00 -5.14
C VAL A 495 8.67 8.54 -6.60
N CYS A 496 7.47 8.30 -7.10
CA CYS A 496 7.21 7.95 -8.49
C CYS A 496 6.44 9.08 -9.16
N LEU A 497 6.86 9.49 -10.35
CA LEU A 497 6.19 10.56 -11.11
C LEU A 497 6.30 10.32 -12.62
N PRO A 498 5.39 10.90 -13.43
CA PRO A 498 5.42 10.76 -14.89
C PRO A 498 6.70 11.31 -15.50
N ASN A 499 7.29 10.58 -16.47
CA ASN A 499 8.44 11.02 -17.27
C ASN A 499 8.18 10.98 -18.78
N GLY A 500 6.93 10.77 -19.19
CA GLY A 500 6.54 10.72 -20.60
C GLY A 500 5.40 9.74 -20.85
N PHE A 501 5.27 9.32 -22.11
CA PHE A 501 4.20 8.43 -22.57
C PHE A 501 4.78 7.36 -23.50
N ARG A 502 4.28 6.13 -23.40
CA ARG A 502 4.59 5.01 -24.30
C ARG A 502 3.30 4.33 -24.72
N GLY A 503 3.06 4.24 -26.03
CA GLY A 503 1.83 3.60 -26.54
C GLY A 503 0.54 4.26 -26.03
N GLY A 504 0.54 5.59 -25.85
CA GLY A 504 -0.64 6.33 -25.38
C GLY A 504 -0.89 6.28 -23.87
N THR A 505 -0.07 5.57 -23.10
CA THR A 505 -0.17 5.50 -21.63
C THR A 505 1.07 6.09 -20.95
N PRO A 506 0.95 6.60 -19.70
CA PRO A 506 2.07 7.18 -18.99
C PRO A 506 3.22 6.18 -18.78
N SER A 507 4.43 6.70 -18.79
CA SER A 507 5.63 6.10 -18.21
C SER A 507 6.08 6.91 -17.00
N ALA A 508 6.92 6.33 -16.14
CA ALA A 508 7.34 6.99 -14.92
C ALA A 508 8.85 6.83 -14.66
N ILE A 509 9.37 7.77 -13.90
CA ILE A 509 10.66 7.72 -13.24
C ILE A 509 10.44 7.58 -11.73
N THR A 510 11.31 6.83 -11.07
CA THR A 510 11.31 6.70 -9.62
C THR A 510 12.59 7.32 -9.05
N PHE A 511 12.45 8.03 -7.95
CA PHE A 511 13.56 8.51 -7.14
C PHE A 511 13.48 7.84 -5.78
N THR A 512 14.58 7.27 -5.30
CA THR A 512 14.68 6.62 -4.00
C THR A 512 15.71 7.34 -3.15
N GLY A 513 15.30 7.83 -1.98
CA GLY A 513 16.12 8.63 -1.07
C GLY A 513 16.76 7.82 0.05
N ARG A 514 17.64 8.46 0.81
CA ARG A 514 18.09 7.95 2.11
C ARG A 514 16.90 7.76 3.05
N LEU A 515 17.03 6.86 4.01
CA LEU A 515 16.04 6.71 5.08
C LEU A 515 15.81 8.05 5.78
N PHE A 516 14.55 8.42 5.94
CA PHE A 516 14.10 9.72 6.49
C PHE A 516 14.57 10.95 5.70
N GLY A 517 15.03 10.76 4.45
CA GLY A 517 15.52 11.82 3.56
C GLY A 517 14.46 12.36 2.60
N GLU A 518 13.17 12.31 2.95
CA GLU A 518 12.06 12.72 2.08
C GLU A 518 12.20 14.17 1.55
N SER A 519 12.75 15.09 2.36
CA SER A 519 12.92 16.49 1.93
C SER A 519 13.84 16.62 0.72
N ALA A 520 15.04 16.04 0.76
CA ALA A 520 16.00 16.07 -0.35
C ALA A 520 15.47 15.27 -1.57
N LEU A 521 14.87 14.11 -1.33
CA LEU A 521 14.22 13.28 -2.34
C LEU A 521 13.18 14.08 -3.14
N LEU A 522 12.25 14.72 -2.44
CA LEU A 522 11.19 15.51 -3.07
C LEU A 522 11.70 16.78 -3.73
N ALA A 523 12.78 17.40 -3.23
CA ALA A 523 13.38 18.56 -3.86
C ALA A 523 13.89 18.27 -5.27
N VAL A 524 14.62 17.16 -5.47
CA VAL A 524 15.11 16.74 -6.78
C VAL A 524 13.95 16.32 -7.69
N ALA A 525 13.01 15.52 -7.15
CA ALA A 525 11.84 15.09 -7.90
C ALA A 525 10.97 16.27 -8.36
N LYS A 526 10.79 17.31 -7.52
CA LYS A 526 10.09 18.54 -7.90
C LYS A 526 10.81 19.30 -9.01
N ALA A 527 12.12 19.47 -8.87
CA ALA A 527 12.90 20.16 -9.90
C ALA A 527 12.82 19.43 -11.25
N TYR A 528 12.89 18.09 -11.25
CA TYR A 528 12.69 17.27 -12.44
C TYR A 528 11.27 17.45 -13.01
N GLN A 529 10.24 17.40 -12.17
CA GLN A 529 8.84 17.55 -12.56
C GLN A 529 8.56 18.91 -13.18
N ASP A 530 9.09 19.97 -12.58
CA ASP A 530 8.94 21.36 -13.06
C ASP A 530 9.66 21.56 -14.42
N ALA A 531 10.82 20.93 -14.62
CA ALA A 531 11.57 21.00 -15.87
C ALA A 531 10.91 20.25 -17.03
N THR A 532 10.14 19.19 -16.75
CA THR A 532 9.56 18.32 -17.79
C THR A 532 8.09 18.58 -18.06
N GLY A 533 7.30 18.96 -17.06
CA GLY A 533 5.89 19.27 -17.19
C GLY A 533 4.99 18.08 -17.55
N HIS A 534 5.48 16.83 -17.50
CA HIS A 534 4.69 15.65 -17.89
C HIS A 534 3.43 15.45 -17.06
N HIS A 535 3.45 15.84 -15.79
CA HIS A 535 2.33 15.77 -14.84
C HIS A 535 1.15 16.70 -15.18
N LEU A 536 1.36 17.69 -16.06
CA LEU A 536 0.31 18.62 -16.52
C LEU A 536 -0.59 18.01 -17.60
N LYS A 537 -0.23 16.87 -18.16
CA LYS A 537 -1.06 16.16 -19.13
C LYS A 537 -2.28 15.56 -18.44
N ARG A 538 -3.40 15.58 -19.16
CA ARG A 538 -4.69 15.07 -18.67
C ARG A 538 -5.14 13.88 -19.51
N PRO A 539 -5.75 12.84 -18.89
CA PRO A 539 -6.29 11.72 -19.65
C PRO A 539 -7.51 12.14 -20.48
N PRO A 540 -7.80 11.42 -21.57
CA PRO A 540 -8.86 11.76 -22.53
C PRO A 540 -10.24 11.44 -21.95
N GLN A 541 -10.87 12.41 -21.28
CA GLN A 541 -12.16 12.26 -20.57
C GLN A 541 -13.31 11.82 -21.49
N GLU A 542 -13.25 12.17 -22.76
CA GLU A 542 -14.22 11.79 -23.81
C GLU A 542 -14.28 10.28 -24.05
N THR A 543 -13.24 9.55 -23.64
CA THR A 543 -13.19 8.09 -23.79
C THR A 543 -13.83 7.34 -22.61
N TRP A 544 -14.19 8.02 -21.51
CA TRP A 544 -14.75 7.40 -20.32
C TRP A 544 -16.25 7.18 -20.46
N VAL A 545 -16.60 6.26 -21.33
CA VAL A 545 -17.97 5.81 -21.53
C VAL A 545 -18.13 4.45 -20.88
N ALA A 546 -19.11 4.31 -19.99
CA ALA A 546 -19.42 3.01 -19.41
C ALA A 546 -19.82 2.03 -20.54
N GLU A 547 -19.26 0.83 -20.54
CA GLU A 547 -19.74 -0.24 -21.40
C GLU A 547 -21.22 -0.47 -21.09
N LYS A 548 -22.09 -0.38 -22.12
CA LYS A 548 -23.49 -0.80 -21.96
C LYS A 548 -23.45 -2.27 -21.55
N LYS A 549 -23.98 -2.58 -20.38
CA LYS A 549 -24.29 -3.97 -20.06
C LYS A 549 -25.24 -4.45 -21.15
N ASP A 550 -24.77 -5.34 -22.02
CA ASP A 550 -25.67 -6.12 -22.87
C ASP A 550 -26.60 -6.86 -21.92
N ASP A 551 -27.87 -6.42 -21.89
CA ASP A 551 -28.95 -7.18 -21.32
C ASP A 551 -29.12 -8.46 -22.18
N LYS A 552 -28.25 -9.42 -21.98
CA LYS A 552 -28.53 -10.78 -22.40
C LYS A 552 -29.63 -11.28 -21.47
N LYS A 553 -30.84 -11.15 -21.96
CA LYS A 553 -31.99 -11.90 -21.48
C LYS A 553 -31.62 -13.38 -21.40
N GLU A 554 -31.74 -13.93 -20.24
CA GLU A 554 -32.22 -15.29 -20.02
C GLU A 554 -33.41 -15.27 -19.10
#